data_a257c0a7f10b13845643d4e6465b6f65
#
_entry.id   a257c0a7f10b13845643d4e6465b6f65
#
_cell.length_a   1.000
_cell.length_b   1.000
_cell.length_c   1.000
_cell.angle_alpha   90.00
_cell.angle_beta   90.00
_cell.angle_gamma   90.00
#
_symmetry.space_group_name_H-M   'P 1'
#
loop_
_entity.id
_entity.type
_entity.pdbx_description
1 polymer ?
#
loop_
_entity_poly.entity_id
_entity_poly.type
_entity_poly.pdbx_seq_one_letter_code
_entity_poly.pdbx_strand_id
1 'polypeptide(L)'
;MPVTRPALLDVRRLWAEPGALDSPRGQQVRERFPEAEVIAVDSHWAIPELHGNEGNLQRWVRVKAEDLVVGTKKSIATRVNGRSADFIAPSTSNGCAMACVYCYVPRRKGFANPIAVFTNIDKITAHLRRHVAKQGPKTEPNQCDPHAWVYDLGENSDCSVDALVSDNVTDLIATFRDLPTAKASFATKYVNRDLLAADPQGRTRIRFSLMPHADARQLDVRTTPIAERIAAIDDFVAAGYEVHLNFSPVVLRAGWIPDWTELLQHLDQVLSKETKRQAACEVIMLTHNAGLHEVNLGWHPRAEDVLWRPDLQEVKTSQNGQVNVRYDRATKARAVATLTALIDRYTPWLPIRYAF
;
A
#
# COMPACT_ATOMS: atom_id res chain seq x y z
N MET A 1 -7.74 16.36 -26.11
CA MET A 1 -8.07 16.93 -24.79
C MET A 1 -7.56 15.95 -23.74
N PRO A 2 -6.87 16.37 -22.68
CA PRO A 2 -6.51 15.46 -21.61
C PRO A 2 -7.83 14.94 -21.00
N VAL A 3 -7.97 13.62 -20.97
CA VAL A 3 -9.08 12.96 -20.27
C VAL A 3 -8.89 13.26 -18.78
N THR A 4 -9.67 14.20 -18.24
CA THR A 4 -9.70 14.43 -16.80
C THR A 4 -10.21 13.17 -16.12
N ARG A 5 -9.32 12.50 -15.38
CA ARG A 5 -9.75 11.35 -14.57
C ARG A 5 -10.68 11.82 -13.47
N PRO A 6 -11.74 11.05 -13.17
CA PRO A 6 -12.55 11.35 -12.00
C PRO A 6 -11.65 11.31 -10.75
N ALA A 7 -11.91 12.22 -9.81
CA ALA A 7 -11.21 12.22 -8.53
C ALA A 7 -11.32 10.85 -7.85
N LEU A 8 -10.25 10.43 -7.17
CA LEU A 8 -10.24 9.14 -6.47
C LEU A 8 -11.27 9.12 -5.32
N LEU A 9 -11.48 10.26 -4.68
CA LEU A 9 -12.46 10.48 -3.60
C LEU A 9 -13.40 11.63 -3.95
N ASP A 10 -14.67 11.45 -3.63
CA ASP A 10 -15.75 12.45 -3.68
C ASP A 10 -16.62 12.22 -2.43
N VAL A 11 -16.02 12.48 -1.25
CA VAL A 11 -16.63 12.10 0.04
C VAL A 11 -17.90 12.88 0.29
N ARG A 12 -19.02 12.17 0.40
CA ARG A 12 -20.36 12.69 0.63
C ARG A 12 -20.93 12.28 1.98
N ARG A 13 -20.38 11.24 2.60
CA ARG A 13 -20.83 10.72 3.89
C ARG A 13 -19.66 10.39 4.80
N LEU A 14 -19.72 10.93 6.04
CA LEU A 14 -18.80 10.64 7.12
C LEU A 14 -19.51 9.76 8.16
N TRP A 15 -19.17 8.48 8.23
CA TRP A 15 -19.68 7.53 9.21
C TRP A 15 -18.80 7.58 10.45
N ALA A 16 -19.26 8.26 11.51
CA ALA A 16 -18.42 8.62 12.64
C ALA A 16 -18.79 7.91 13.94
N GLU A 17 -17.78 7.35 14.62
CA GLU A 17 -17.94 6.90 16.02
C GLU A 17 -18.17 8.09 16.96
N PRO A 18 -18.90 7.90 18.08
CA PRO A 18 -19.06 8.95 19.09
C PRO A 18 -17.70 9.51 19.54
N GLY A 19 -17.60 10.82 19.60
CA GLY A 19 -16.37 11.54 20.00
C GLY A 19 -15.22 11.51 18.99
N ALA A 20 -15.30 10.75 17.91
CA ALA A 20 -14.22 10.71 16.91
C ALA A 20 -14.06 12.05 16.20
N LEU A 21 -15.17 12.72 15.86
CA LEU A 21 -15.15 14.05 15.23
C LEU A 21 -14.87 15.20 16.21
N ASP A 22 -14.95 14.96 17.54
CA ASP A 22 -14.65 15.98 18.55
C ASP A 22 -13.15 16.15 18.77
N SER A 23 -12.34 15.19 18.33
CA SER A 23 -10.88 15.30 18.39
C SER A 23 -10.36 16.30 17.36
N PRO A 24 -9.17 16.93 17.59
CA PRO A 24 -8.58 17.85 16.61
C PRO A 24 -8.44 17.23 15.22
N ARG A 25 -8.07 15.94 15.13
CA ARG A 25 -7.97 15.22 13.86
C ARG A 25 -9.34 14.97 13.23
N GLY A 26 -10.34 14.66 14.01
CA GLY A 26 -11.70 14.48 13.54
C GLY A 26 -12.30 15.78 12.97
N GLN A 27 -12.03 16.91 13.64
CA GLN A 27 -12.41 18.23 13.15
C GLN A 27 -11.73 18.55 11.82
N GLN A 28 -10.44 18.29 11.68
CA GLN A 28 -9.70 18.45 10.44
C GLN A 28 -10.29 17.60 9.29
N VAL A 29 -10.67 16.35 9.55
CA VAL A 29 -11.33 15.50 8.54
C VAL A 29 -12.67 16.11 8.13
N ARG A 30 -13.46 16.63 9.09
CA ARG A 30 -14.73 17.30 8.81
C ARG A 30 -14.54 18.57 7.98
N GLU A 31 -13.54 19.38 8.32
CA GLU A 31 -13.22 20.62 7.58
C GLU A 31 -12.75 20.32 6.15
N ARG A 32 -12.10 19.19 5.91
CA ARG A 32 -11.67 18.74 4.58
C ARG A 32 -12.84 18.31 3.70
N PHE A 33 -13.94 17.85 4.30
CA PHE A 33 -15.17 17.42 3.61
C PHE A 33 -16.41 18.12 4.21
N PRO A 34 -16.52 19.46 4.07
CA PRO A 34 -17.54 20.26 4.75
C PRO A 34 -18.97 19.93 4.30
N GLU A 35 -19.13 19.50 3.05
CA GLU A 35 -20.44 19.17 2.47
C GLU A 35 -20.88 17.73 2.75
N ALA A 36 -20.02 16.92 3.40
CA ALA A 36 -20.35 15.53 3.67
C ALA A 36 -21.38 15.42 4.81
N GLU A 37 -22.42 14.61 4.59
CA GLU A 37 -23.38 14.23 5.62
C GLU A 37 -22.68 13.43 6.73
N VAL A 38 -22.91 13.79 7.98
CA VAL A 38 -22.38 13.06 9.14
C VAL A 38 -23.42 12.06 9.61
N ILE A 39 -23.04 10.77 9.61
CA ILE A 39 -23.86 9.64 10.06
C ILE A 39 -23.22 9.05 11.30
N ALA A 40 -23.92 9.06 12.43
CA ALA A 40 -23.43 8.46 13.66
C ALA A 40 -23.47 6.93 13.57
N VAL A 41 -22.40 6.27 14.03
CA VAL A 41 -22.30 4.81 14.11
C VAL A 41 -21.69 4.40 15.45
N ASP A 42 -22.12 3.30 16.01
CA ASP A 42 -21.60 2.82 17.30
C ASP A 42 -20.16 2.32 17.19
N SER A 43 -19.77 1.82 16.02
CA SER A 43 -18.44 1.24 15.80
C SER A 43 -18.05 1.26 14.33
N HIS A 44 -16.80 1.70 14.08
CA HIS A 44 -16.18 1.60 12.75
C HIS A 44 -15.96 0.13 12.29
N TRP A 45 -16.15 -0.85 13.16
CA TRP A 45 -16.00 -2.27 12.84
C TRP A 45 -17.22 -2.90 12.20
N ALA A 46 -18.40 -2.41 12.51
CA ALA A 46 -19.67 -2.99 12.09
C ALA A 46 -20.61 -1.88 11.60
N ILE A 47 -20.61 -1.66 10.31
CA ILE A 47 -21.51 -0.73 9.61
C ILE A 47 -22.19 -1.57 8.51
N PRO A 48 -23.42 -2.07 8.75
CA PRO A 48 -24.09 -3.00 7.84
C PRO A 48 -24.22 -2.45 6.41
N GLU A 49 -24.43 -1.15 6.26
CA GLU A 49 -24.60 -0.47 4.97
C GLU A 49 -23.32 -0.45 4.12
N LEU A 50 -22.15 -0.61 4.75
CA LEU A 50 -20.84 -0.52 4.08
C LEU A 50 -20.09 -1.83 4.07
N HIS A 51 -20.34 -2.72 5.01
CA HIS A 51 -19.58 -3.94 5.19
C HIS A 51 -20.26 -5.15 4.55
N GLY A 52 -19.46 -6.16 4.23
CA GLY A 52 -19.92 -7.30 3.45
C GLY A 52 -19.87 -7.07 1.94
N ASN A 53 -20.06 -8.17 1.19
CA ASN A 53 -20.00 -8.12 -0.27
C ASN A 53 -21.38 -7.96 -0.91
N GLU A 54 -22.44 -8.47 -0.25
CA GLU A 54 -23.80 -8.44 -0.76
C GLU A 54 -24.28 -7.00 -0.96
N GLY A 55 -24.76 -6.67 -2.15
CA GLY A 55 -25.21 -5.32 -2.53
C GLY A 55 -24.09 -4.26 -2.62
N ASN A 56 -22.96 -4.47 -1.94
CA ASN A 56 -21.87 -3.49 -1.90
C ASN A 56 -20.92 -3.63 -3.09
N LEU A 57 -20.72 -4.84 -3.61
CA LEU A 57 -19.88 -5.05 -4.81
C LEU A 57 -20.44 -4.33 -6.04
N GLN A 58 -21.76 -4.32 -6.24
CA GLN A 58 -22.41 -3.64 -7.36
C GLN A 58 -22.27 -2.12 -7.31
N ARG A 59 -22.13 -1.55 -6.10
CA ARG A 59 -21.97 -0.11 -5.87
C ARG A 59 -20.59 0.27 -5.33
N TRP A 60 -19.59 -0.57 -5.52
CA TRP A 60 -18.26 -0.43 -4.94
C TRP A 60 -17.58 0.92 -5.23
N VAL A 61 -17.76 1.48 -6.42
CA VAL A 61 -17.21 2.80 -6.77
C VAL A 61 -17.76 3.85 -5.82
N ARG A 62 -19.08 3.85 -5.59
CA ARG A 62 -19.75 4.76 -4.67
C ARG A 62 -19.24 4.56 -3.24
N VAL A 63 -19.25 3.33 -2.73
CA VAL A 63 -18.80 3.01 -1.36
C VAL A 63 -17.35 3.43 -1.13
N LYS A 64 -16.46 3.18 -2.09
CA LYS A 64 -15.04 3.54 -1.96
C LYS A 64 -14.71 5.00 -2.21
N ALA A 65 -15.57 5.74 -2.93
CA ALA A 65 -15.33 7.13 -3.29
C ALA A 65 -16.10 8.12 -2.42
N GLU A 66 -17.35 7.80 -2.06
CA GLU A 66 -18.28 8.74 -1.41
C GLU A 66 -18.39 8.52 0.11
N ASP A 67 -17.99 7.35 0.61
CA ASP A 67 -18.08 7.02 2.03
C ASP A 67 -16.72 7.05 2.70
N LEU A 68 -16.65 7.69 3.86
CA LEU A 68 -15.48 7.70 4.74
C LEU A 68 -15.92 7.34 6.16
N VAL A 69 -15.22 6.43 6.79
CA VAL A 69 -15.47 6.04 8.19
C VAL A 69 -14.46 6.76 9.08
N VAL A 70 -14.94 7.39 10.16
CA VAL A 70 -14.12 8.12 11.13
C VAL A 70 -14.24 7.45 12.48
N GLY A 71 -13.12 6.94 12.98
CA GLY A 71 -13.13 6.17 14.23
C GLY A 71 -11.86 6.35 15.05
N THR A 72 -11.76 5.55 16.10
CA THR A 72 -10.63 5.57 17.03
C THR A 72 -9.91 4.21 17.02
N LYS A 73 -8.59 4.21 16.83
CA LYS A 73 -7.78 3.00 16.93
C LYS A 73 -7.74 2.49 18.36
N LYS A 74 -8.39 1.36 18.62
CA LYS A 74 -8.48 0.78 19.99
C LYS A 74 -7.20 0.05 20.40
N SER A 75 -6.63 -0.75 19.49
CA SER A 75 -5.39 -1.49 19.75
C SER A 75 -4.21 -0.81 19.07
N ILE A 76 -3.30 -0.25 19.86
CA ILE A 76 -2.07 0.41 19.39
C ILE A 76 -0.90 -0.51 19.74
N ALA A 77 -0.45 -1.31 18.77
CA ALA A 77 0.64 -2.24 18.93
C ALA A 77 1.57 -2.24 17.71
N THR A 78 2.87 -2.27 17.96
CA THR A 78 3.90 -2.53 16.96
C THR A 78 4.20 -4.02 16.93
N ARG A 79 4.34 -4.61 15.73
CA ARG A 79 4.60 -6.04 15.53
C ARG A 79 5.90 -6.24 14.77
N VAL A 80 6.64 -7.31 15.06
CA VAL A 80 7.81 -7.70 14.29
C VAL A 80 7.40 -8.12 12.88
N ASN A 81 8.18 -7.75 11.86
CA ASN A 81 7.97 -8.14 10.46
C ASN A 81 9.18 -8.90 9.90
N GLY A 82 10.35 -8.27 9.84
CA GLY A 82 11.58 -8.92 9.37
C GLY A 82 11.65 -9.16 7.85
N ARG A 83 10.81 -8.49 7.04
CA ARG A 83 10.80 -8.57 5.57
C ARG A 83 11.05 -7.21 4.93
N SER A 84 9.99 -6.49 4.57
CA SER A 84 10.04 -5.12 4.03
C SER A 84 10.49 -4.08 5.04
N ALA A 85 10.25 -4.38 6.32
CA ALA A 85 10.60 -3.55 7.47
C ALA A 85 10.92 -4.46 8.67
N ASP A 86 11.56 -3.91 9.69
CA ASP A 86 11.79 -4.61 10.97
C ASP A 86 10.48 -4.76 11.74
N PHE A 87 9.64 -3.72 11.69
CA PHE A 87 8.38 -3.65 12.43
C PHE A 87 7.23 -3.18 11.54
N ILE A 88 6.01 -3.59 11.90
CA ILE A 88 4.76 -3.05 11.40
C ILE A 88 4.23 -2.06 12.44
N ALA A 89 4.07 -0.80 12.04
CA ALA A 89 3.50 0.24 12.87
C ALA A 89 1.99 0.07 13.06
N PRO A 90 1.40 0.61 14.13
CA PRO A 90 -0.06 0.70 14.25
C PRO A 90 -0.66 1.44 13.05
N SER A 91 -1.68 0.86 12.41
CA SER A 91 -2.36 1.50 11.28
C SER A 91 -3.05 2.79 11.72
N THR A 92 -2.91 3.86 10.92
CA THR A 92 -3.62 5.13 11.08
C THR A 92 -4.90 5.20 10.25
N SER A 93 -5.08 4.22 9.35
CA SER A 93 -6.30 3.98 8.59
C SER A 93 -6.41 2.52 8.19
N ASN A 94 -7.58 2.11 7.70
CA ASN A 94 -7.83 0.82 7.09
C ASN A 94 -8.69 1.02 5.83
N GLY A 95 -8.50 0.16 4.84
CA GLY A 95 -9.19 0.25 3.56
C GLY A 95 -8.46 1.16 2.57
N CYS A 96 -8.99 1.26 1.38
CA CYS A 96 -8.39 2.05 0.30
C CYS A 96 -9.44 2.39 -0.75
N ALA A 97 -9.37 3.57 -1.35
CA ALA A 97 -10.26 3.99 -2.43
C ALA A 97 -9.97 3.31 -3.77
N MET A 98 -8.78 2.71 -3.91
CA MET A 98 -8.43 1.87 -5.08
C MET A 98 -9.12 0.51 -4.98
N ALA A 99 -9.19 -0.20 -6.09
CA ALA A 99 -9.85 -1.50 -6.20
C ALA A 99 -9.00 -2.52 -6.96
N CYS A 100 -7.72 -2.64 -6.58
CA CYS A 100 -6.83 -3.65 -7.15
C CYS A 100 -7.45 -5.05 -6.98
N VAL A 101 -7.59 -5.78 -8.07
CA VAL A 101 -8.38 -7.04 -8.11
C VAL A 101 -7.75 -8.21 -7.35
N TYR A 102 -6.51 -8.08 -6.92
CA TYR A 102 -5.78 -9.04 -6.07
C TYR A 102 -5.67 -8.56 -4.62
N CYS A 103 -6.34 -7.46 -4.23
CA CYS A 103 -6.18 -6.85 -2.91
C CYS A 103 -6.82 -7.69 -1.82
N TYR A 104 -6.02 -8.10 -0.83
CA TYR A 104 -6.48 -8.89 0.31
C TYR A 104 -6.93 -8.04 1.51
N VAL A 105 -6.60 -6.76 1.53
CA VAL A 105 -6.81 -5.85 2.67
C VAL A 105 -8.28 -5.80 3.14
N PRO A 106 -9.27 -5.69 2.25
CA PRO A 106 -10.66 -5.52 2.66
C PRO A 106 -11.38 -6.81 3.08
N ARG A 107 -10.76 -7.98 2.96
CA ARG A 107 -11.44 -9.29 3.08
C ARG A 107 -12.32 -9.49 4.31
N ARG A 108 -12.00 -8.84 5.44
CA ARG A 108 -12.77 -8.97 6.68
C ARG A 108 -14.04 -8.12 6.73
N LYS A 109 -14.07 -7.04 5.93
CA LYS A 109 -15.16 -6.06 5.91
C LYS A 109 -15.91 -6.02 4.58
N GLY A 110 -15.51 -6.87 3.62
CA GLY A 110 -15.97 -6.84 2.24
C GLY A 110 -15.03 -6.10 1.31
N PHE A 111 -14.97 -6.53 0.04
CA PHE A 111 -14.01 -6.01 -0.95
C PHE A 111 -14.31 -4.56 -1.39
N ALA A 112 -15.57 -4.11 -1.24
CA ALA A 112 -15.96 -2.73 -1.48
C ALA A 112 -15.74 -1.79 -0.28
N ASN A 113 -15.16 -2.26 0.82
CA ASN A 113 -14.97 -1.48 2.05
C ASN A 113 -14.32 -0.11 1.80
N PRO A 114 -14.90 1.01 2.34
CA PRO A 114 -14.32 2.33 2.23
C PRO A 114 -13.11 2.51 3.15
N ILE A 115 -12.46 3.67 3.09
CA ILE A 115 -11.42 4.03 4.04
C ILE A 115 -12.04 4.27 5.41
N ALA A 116 -11.42 3.71 6.45
CA ALA A 116 -11.65 4.07 7.84
C ALA A 116 -10.42 4.78 8.39
N VAL A 117 -10.53 6.06 8.72
CA VAL A 117 -9.43 6.88 9.29
C VAL A 117 -9.54 6.89 10.82
N PHE A 118 -8.40 6.84 11.50
CA PHE A 118 -8.32 6.87 12.96
C PHE A 118 -7.82 8.23 13.45
N THR A 119 -8.58 8.84 14.35
CA THR A 119 -8.37 10.22 14.78
C THR A 119 -7.40 10.38 15.95
N ASN A 120 -7.05 9.31 16.65
CA ASN A 120 -6.12 9.35 17.80
C ASN A 120 -4.65 9.20 17.40
N ILE A 121 -4.21 9.98 16.42
CA ILE A 121 -2.84 9.97 15.88
C ILE A 121 -1.80 10.31 16.95
N ASP A 122 -2.11 11.18 17.88
CA ASP A 122 -1.29 11.57 19.04
C ASP A 122 -0.86 10.34 19.86
N LYS A 123 -1.78 9.41 20.11
CA LYS A 123 -1.49 8.17 20.85
C LYS A 123 -0.62 7.22 20.02
N ILE A 124 -0.82 7.19 18.70
CA ILE A 124 -0.04 6.35 17.79
C ILE A 124 1.40 6.87 17.71
N THR A 125 1.60 8.16 17.49
CA THR A 125 2.94 8.75 17.40
C THR A 125 3.69 8.68 18.73
N ALA A 126 3.01 8.92 19.86
CA ALA A 126 3.58 8.73 21.18
C ALA A 126 4.01 7.26 21.45
N HIS A 127 3.21 6.29 21.01
CA HIS A 127 3.57 4.87 21.08
C HIS A 127 4.81 4.57 20.24
N LEU A 128 4.89 5.06 19.00
CA LEU A 128 6.03 4.85 18.11
C LEU A 128 7.31 5.45 18.68
N ARG A 129 7.27 6.69 19.22
CA ARG A 129 8.42 7.32 19.88
C ARG A 129 8.94 6.47 21.04
N ARG A 130 8.05 5.97 21.91
CA ARG A 130 8.43 5.06 23.00
C ARG A 130 9.00 3.73 22.51
N HIS A 131 8.40 3.16 21.45
CA HIS A 131 8.87 1.89 20.88
C HIS A 131 10.28 2.05 20.28
N VAL A 132 10.53 3.09 19.49
CA VAL A 132 11.87 3.40 18.94
C VAL A 132 12.89 3.63 20.04
N ALA A 133 12.56 4.42 21.06
CA ALA A 133 13.45 4.65 22.20
C ALA A 133 13.83 3.35 22.92
N LYS A 134 12.88 2.42 23.06
CA LYS A 134 13.13 1.09 23.66
C LYS A 134 14.06 0.23 22.81
N GLN A 135 14.00 0.33 21.46
CA GLN A 135 14.89 -0.43 20.59
C GLN A 135 16.35 0.05 20.67
N GLY A 136 16.57 1.34 20.94
CA GLY A 136 17.91 1.92 20.89
C GLY A 136 18.52 1.92 19.47
N PRO A 137 19.84 2.13 19.34
CA PRO A 137 20.54 2.03 18.07
C PRO A 137 20.47 0.62 17.48
N LYS A 138 20.35 0.52 16.14
CA LYS A 138 20.42 -0.75 15.44
C LYS A 138 21.87 -1.19 15.33
N THR A 139 22.22 -2.29 15.98
CA THR A 139 23.58 -2.82 16.04
C THR A 139 23.87 -3.87 14.97
N GLU A 140 22.83 -4.55 14.48
CA GLU A 140 22.97 -5.62 13.48
C GLU A 140 22.30 -5.18 12.16
N PRO A 141 23.09 -5.00 11.08
CA PRO A 141 22.55 -4.74 9.75
C PRO A 141 21.66 -5.89 9.27
N ASN A 142 20.57 -5.56 8.56
CA ASN A 142 19.75 -6.55 7.87
C ASN A 142 19.23 -5.98 6.54
N GLN A 143 18.44 -6.78 5.81
CA GLN A 143 17.90 -6.38 4.50
C GLN A 143 16.93 -5.21 4.57
N CYS A 144 16.37 -4.87 5.75
CA CYS A 144 15.46 -3.73 5.89
C CYS A 144 16.20 -2.40 5.79
N ASP A 145 17.28 -2.27 6.57
CA ASP A 145 18.20 -1.13 6.55
C ASP A 145 19.44 -1.48 7.39
N PRO A 146 20.66 -1.08 6.98
CA PRO A 146 21.86 -1.40 7.73
C PRO A 146 21.99 -0.62 9.06
N HIS A 147 21.35 0.54 9.20
CA HIS A 147 21.63 1.46 10.30
C HIS A 147 20.40 1.92 11.07
N ALA A 148 19.21 1.84 10.49
CA ALA A 148 17.97 2.31 11.08
C ALA A 148 16.93 1.18 11.24
N TRP A 149 16.15 1.27 12.31
CA TRP A 149 14.96 0.43 12.46
C TRP A 149 13.85 0.92 11.52
N VAL A 150 13.42 0.05 10.61
CA VAL A 150 12.39 0.38 9.61
C VAL A 150 11.02 -0.02 10.12
N TYR A 151 10.07 0.90 10.04
CA TYR A 151 8.67 0.71 10.42
C TYR A 151 7.78 0.77 9.18
N ASP A 152 7.08 -0.32 8.89
CA ASP A 152 6.09 -0.35 7.80
C ASP A 152 4.81 0.36 8.24
N LEU A 153 4.42 1.40 7.50
CA LEU A 153 3.21 2.18 7.70
C LEU A 153 2.14 1.72 6.71
N GLY A 154 0.87 1.73 7.13
CA GLY A 154 -0.23 1.49 6.21
C GLY A 154 -0.37 0.04 5.74
N GLU A 155 -0.06 -0.95 6.59
CA GLU A 155 -0.25 -2.38 6.28
C GLU A 155 -1.63 -2.71 5.68
N ASN A 156 -2.66 -1.97 6.12
CA ASN A 156 -4.06 -2.19 5.73
C ASN A 156 -4.66 -1.04 4.90
N SER A 157 -3.82 -0.19 4.31
CA SER A 157 -4.23 0.96 3.51
C SER A 157 -3.16 1.32 2.48
N ASP A 158 -3.33 2.44 1.80
CA ASP A 158 -2.30 3.09 0.98
C ASP A 158 -2.04 4.49 1.54
N CYS A 159 -0.86 4.72 2.09
CA CYS A 159 -0.54 5.98 2.78
C CYS A 159 -0.67 7.22 1.89
N SER A 160 -0.37 7.11 0.58
CA SER A 160 -0.56 8.24 -0.34
C SER A 160 -2.03 8.57 -0.55
N VAL A 161 -2.92 7.57 -0.48
CA VAL A 161 -4.37 7.75 -0.50
C VAL A 161 -4.87 8.25 0.86
N ASP A 162 -4.33 7.74 1.97
CA ASP A 162 -4.68 8.20 3.32
C ASP A 162 -4.41 9.69 3.52
N ALA A 163 -3.33 10.22 2.91
CA ALA A 163 -2.99 11.64 2.94
C ALA A 163 -4.03 12.54 2.23
N LEU A 164 -4.88 11.98 1.36
CA LEU A 164 -6.04 12.72 0.80
C LEU A 164 -7.14 12.94 1.85
N VAL A 165 -7.17 12.12 2.88
CA VAL A 165 -8.25 12.08 3.88
C VAL A 165 -7.89 12.86 5.14
N SER A 166 -6.64 12.75 5.60
CA SER A 166 -6.17 13.37 6.85
C SER A 166 -4.66 13.59 6.82
N ASP A 167 -4.14 14.39 7.75
CA ASP A 167 -2.70 14.63 7.91
C ASP A 167 -2.00 13.55 8.75
N ASN A 168 -2.64 12.41 9.00
CA ASN A 168 -2.02 11.32 9.77
C ASN A 168 -0.67 10.87 9.18
N VAL A 169 -0.57 10.79 7.85
CA VAL A 169 0.67 10.38 7.16
C VAL A 169 1.74 11.45 7.29
N THR A 170 1.39 12.73 7.16
CA THR A 170 2.31 13.86 7.33
C THR A 170 2.83 13.93 8.76
N ASP A 171 1.98 13.69 9.77
CA ASP A 171 2.40 13.62 11.18
C ASP A 171 3.34 12.43 11.45
N LEU A 172 3.12 11.29 10.79
CA LEU A 172 4.03 10.16 10.87
C LEU A 172 5.39 10.51 10.24
N ILE A 173 5.41 11.13 9.05
CA ILE A 173 6.65 11.58 8.40
C ILE A 173 7.41 12.55 9.32
N ALA A 174 6.74 13.55 9.88
CA ALA A 174 7.33 14.48 10.82
C ALA A 174 7.86 13.76 12.09
N THR A 175 7.10 12.78 12.61
CA THR A 175 7.53 11.99 13.77
C THR A 175 8.82 11.23 13.48
N PHE A 176 8.93 10.56 12.33
CA PHE A 176 10.14 9.78 11.99
C PHE A 176 11.32 10.66 11.60
N ARG A 177 11.10 11.86 11.06
CA ARG A 177 12.14 12.86 10.86
C ARG A 177 12.92 13.16 12.14
N ASP A 178 12.22 13.21 13.26
CA ASP A 178 12.80 13.47 14.60
C ASP A 178 13.43 12.21 15.25
N LEU A 179 13.38 11.03 14.63
CA LEU A 179 13.85 9.78 15.19
C LEU A 179 15.12 9.29 14.47
N PRO A 180 16.32 9.61 14.96
CA PRO A 180 17.58 9.38 14.25
C PRO A 180 17.90 7.88 14.03
N THR A 181 17.35 6.98 14.86
CA THR A 181 17.61 5.53 14.80
C THR A 181 16.52 4.77 14.04
N ALA A 182 15.52 5.45 13.47
CA ALA A 182 14.39 4.82 12.80
C ALA A 182 14.05 5.49 11.48
N LYS A 183 13.36 4.72 10.61
CA LYS A 183 12.77 5.18 9.35
C LYS A 183 11.33 4.70 9.25
N ALA A 184 10.45 5.56 8.72
CA ALA A 184 9.17 5.16 8.20
C ALA A 184 9.33 4.49 6.82
N SER A 185 8.46 3.54 6.49
CA SER A 185 8.39 2.97 5.14
C SER A 185 6.96 2.64 4.78
N PHE A 186 6.51 2.96 3.56
CA PHE A 186 5.21 2.54 3.06
C PHE A 186 5.25 2.24 1.56
N ALA A 187 4.39 1.33 1.12
CA ALA A 187 4.20 1.04 -0.29
C ALA A 187 2.97 1.79 -0.82
N THR A 188 3.04 2.27 -2.06
CA THR A 188 1.93 2.97 -2.68
C THR A 188 1.75 2.60 -4.15
N LYS A 189 0.50 2.70 -4.62
CA LYS A 189 0.09 2.65 -6.02
C LYS A 189 -0.55 3.98 -6.49
N TYR A 190 -0.48 4.99 -5.64
CA TYR A 190 -1.04 6.31 -5.90
C TYR A 190 0.04 7.40 -5.78
N VAL A 191 0.08 8.31 -6.74
CA VAL A 191 0.97 9.48 -6.71
C VAL A 191 0.20 10.65 -6.09
N ASN A 192 0.50 10.93 -4.82
CA ASN A 192 0.02 12.12 -4.13
C ASN A 192 1.13 13.14 -4.02
N ARG A 193 1.09 14.19 -4.84
CA ARG A 193 2.13 15.22 -4.90
C ARG A 193 2.15 16.15 -3.68
N ASP A 194 1.07 16.21 -2.88
CA ASP A 194 1.05 17.00 -1.65
C ASP A 194 2.09 16.51 -0.64
N LEU A 195 2.45 15.21 -0.70
CA LEU A 195 3.50 14.63 0.13
C LEU A 195 4.91 15.18 -0.20
N LEU A 196 5.13 15.82 -1.35
CA LEU A 196 6.42 16.46 -1.67
C LEU A 196 6.77 17.59 -0.70
N ALA A 197 5.77 18.20 -0.05
CA ALA A 197 5.97 19.26 0.94
C ALA A 197 6.24 18.77 2.37
N ALA A 198 6.26 17.44 2.62
CA ALA A 198 6.32 16.89 3.98
C ALA A 198 7.71 16.89 4.64
N ASP A 199 8.78 17.24 3.91
CA ASP A 199 10.17 17.33 4.39
C ASP A 199 10.65 16.09 5.19
N PRO A 200 10.79 14.92 4.59
CA PRO A 200 11.12 13.67 5.28
C PRO A 200 12.60 13.55 5.71
N GLN A 201 13.51 14.34 5.16
CA GLN A 201 14.94 14.36 5.48
C GLN A 201 15.61 12.96 5.45
N GLY A 202 15.27 12.13 4.47
CA GLY A 202 15.78 10.76 4.35
C GLY A 202 15.25 9.77 5.40
N ARG A 203 14.28 10.17 6.24
CA ARG A 203 13.72 9.34 7.31
C ARG A 203 12.41 8.66 6.92
N THR A 204 11.94 8.87 5.72
CA THR A 204 10.79 8.15 5.17
C THR A 204 11.14 7.53 3.82
N ARG A 205 10.91 6.22 3.72
CA ARG A 205 11.04 5.44 2.49
C ARG A 205 9.68 5.26 1.84
N ILE A 206 9.55 5.65 0.58
CA ILE A 206 8.40 5.31 -0.26
C ILE A 206 8.79 4.16 -1.18
N ARG A 207 7.98 3.10 -1.20
CA ARG A 207 8.11 1.97 -2.10
C ARG A 207 7.03 2.07 -3.18
N PHE A 208 7.39 2.59 -4.37
CA PHE A 208 6.45 2.63 -5.48
C PHE A 208 6.18 1.22 -5.98
N SER A 209 4.92 0.78 -5.90
CA SER A 209 4.51 -0.52 -6.44
C SER A 209 4.41 -0.42 -7.95
N LEU A 210 5.16 -1.27 -8.63
CA LEU A 210 5.25 -1.32 -10.10
C LEU A 210 5.00 -2.75 -10.60
N MET A 211 4.40 -2.83 -11.77
CA MET A 211 4.22 -4.04 -12.56
C MET A 211 4.17 -3.65 -14.04
N PRO A 212 4.31 -4.60 -14.99
CA PRO A 212 4.16 -4.29 -16.40
C PRO A 212 2.84 -3.59 -16.74
N HIS A 213 2.89 -2.68 -17.71
CA HIS A 213 1.72 -1.90 -18.14
C HIS A 213 0.51 -2.77 -18.50
N ALA A 214 0.75 -3.91 -19.16
CA ALA A 214 -0.30 -4.83 -19.57
C ALA A 214 -1.04 -5.40 -18.35
N ASP A 215 -0.31 -5.79 -17.31
CA ASP A 215 -0.88 -6.29 -16.07
C ASP A 215 -1.62 -5.19 -15.30
N ALA A 216 -0.99 -4.01 -15.16
CA ALA A 216 -1.58 -2.90 -14.42
C ALA A 216 -2.91 -2.43 -14.99
N ARG A 217 -3.08 -2.40 -16.31
CA ARG A 217 -4.36 -2.02 -16.96
C ARG A 217 -5.51 -2.94 -16.57
N GLN A 218 -5.23 -4.20 -16.31
CA GLN A 218 -6.25 -5.19 -15.97
C GLN A 218 -6.43 -5.35 -14.46
N LEU A 219 -5.35 -5.21 -13.69
CA LEU A 219 -5.29 -5.62 -12.29
C LEU A 219 -5.27 -4.45 -11.30
N ASP A 220 -4.69 -3.32 -11.67
CA ASP A 220 -4.50 -2.14 -10.81
C ASP A 220 -5.65 -1.13 -10.99
N VAL A 221 -6.87 -1.51 -10.62
CA VAL A 221 -8.08 -0.69 -10.81
C VAL A 221 -8.04 0.58 -9.94
N ARG A 222 -8.26 1.75 -10.55
CA ARG A 222 -8.26 3.08 -9.92
C ARG A 222 -6.93 3.50 -9.29
N THR A 223 -5.83 2.93 -9.70
CA THR A 223 -4.50 3.36 -9.29
C THR A 223 -3.94 4.44 -10.21
N THR A 224 -2.87 5.11 -9.81
CA THR A 224 -2.09 5.95 -10.73
C THR A 224 -1.42 5.04 -11.77
N PRO A 225 -1.44 5.37 -13.07
CA PRO A 225 -0.77 4.57 -14.10
C PRO A 225 0.71 4.39 -13.85
N ILE A 226 1.26 3.28 -14.32
CA ILE A 226 2.67 2.92 -14.13
C ILE A 226 3.62 4.02 -14.63
N ALA A 227 3.38 4.57 -15.82
CA ALA A 227 4.20 5.65 -16.37
C ALA A 227 4.24 6.89 -15.46
N GLU A 228 3.11 7.27 -14.88
CA GLU A 228 3.02 8.40 -13.96
C GLU A 228 3.67 8.09 -12.60
N ARG A 229 3.57 6.83 -12.12
CA ARG A 229 4.31 6.41 -10.91
C ARG A 229 5.81 6.52 -11.11
N ILE A 230 6.31 6.04 -12.27
CA ILE A 230 7.74 6.11 -12.62
C ILE A 230 8.18 7.57 -12.75
N ALA A 231 7.42 8.39 -13.46
CA ALA A 231 7.74 9.80 -13.64
C ALA A 231 7.78 10.62 -12.33
N ALA A 232 7.07 10.18 -11.29
CA ALA A 232 7.06 10.85 -10.00
C ALA A 232 8.26 10.49 -9.10
N ILE A 233 8.97 9.38 -9.36
CA ILE A 233 10.01 8.86 -8.47
C ILE A 233 11.09 9.89 -8.17
N ASP A 234 11.64 10.53 -9.20
CA ASP A 234 12.71 11.52 -9.04
C ASP A 234 12.24 12.77 -8.27
N ASP A 235 10.97 13.16 -8.40
CA ASP A 235 10.40 14.27 -7.64
C ASP A 235 10.38 13.96 -6.14
N PHE A 236 10.03 12.71 -5.78
CA PHE A 236 10.05 12.27 -4.38
C PHE A 236 11.48 12.15 -3.82
N VAL A 237 12.43 11.71 -4.63
CA VAL A 237 13.85 11.72 -4.25
C VAL A 237 14.32 13.15 -4.00
N ALA A 238 14.00 14.09 -4.91
CA ALA A 238 14.36 15.50 -4.77
C ALA A 238 13.69 16.16 -3.54
N ALA A 239 12.51 15.69 -3.13
CA ALA A 239 11.83 16.12 -1.90
C ALA A 239 12.39 15.49 -0.61
N GLY A 240 13.48 14.71 -0.71
CA GLY A 240 14.20 14.14 0.45
C GLY A 240 13.68 12.78 0.93
N TYR A 241 12.83 12.09 0.15
CA TYR A 241 12.46 10.71 0.44
C TYR A 241 13.54 9.73 0.02
N GLU A 242 13.68 8.64 0.75
CA GLU A 242 14.29 7.42 0.25
C GLU A 242 13.26 6.69 -0.62
N VAL A 243 13.58 6.37 -1.87
CA VAL A 243 12.65 5.71 -2.79
C VAL A 243 13.15 4.31 -3.15
N HIS A 244 12.29 3.31 -2.95
CA HIS A 244 12.49 1.94 -3.38
C HIS A 244 11.38 1.50 -4.35
N LEU A 245 11.60 0.40 -5.04
CA LEU A 245 10.63 -0.18 -5.98
C LEU A 245 10.04 -1.46 -5.41
N ASN A 246 8.72 -1.58 -5.44
CA ASN A 246 8.02 -2.78 -5.00
C ASN A 246 7.41 -3.45 -6.23
N PHE A 247 8.07 -4.48 -6.77
CA PHE A 247 7.57 -5.27 -7.88
C PHE A 247 6.48 -6.21 -7.39
N SER A 248 5.23 -5.72 -7.39
CA SER A 248 4.12 -6.35 -6.67
C SER A 248 2.74 -6.07 -7.29
N PRO A 249 2.00 -7.17 -7.59
CA PRO A 249 2.44 -8.55 -7.62
C PRO A 249 3.13 -8.91 -8.93
N VAL A 250 4.02 -9.90 -8.89
CA VAL A 250 4.53 -10.56 -10.09
C VAL A 250 3.54 -11.64 -10.51
N VAL A 251 2.98 -11.50 -11.71
CA VAL A 251 1.96 -12.40 -12.27
C VAL A 251 2.55 -13.18 -13.43
N LEU A 252 2.46 -14.51 -13.35
CA LEU A 252 3.00 -15.41 -14.37
C LEU A 252 1.92 -15.74 -15.42
N ARG A 253 1.93 -15.00 -16.52
CA ARG A 253 1.08 -15.23 -17.69
C ARG A 253 1.93 -15.35 -18.96
N ALA A 254 1.31 -15.69 -20.07
CA ALA A 254 2.00 -15.64 -21.36
C ALA A 254 2.54 -14.21 -21.60
N GLY A 255 3.80 -14.10 -22.01
CA GLY A 255 4.45 -12.82 -22.30
C GLY A 255 4.97 -12.04 -21.08
N TRP A 256 4.91 -12.57 -19.87
CA TRP A 256 5.37 -11.86 -18.67
C TRP A 256 6.86 -11.46 -18.71
N ILE A 257 7.73 -12.28 -19.34
CA ILE A 257 9.17 -12.00 -19.43
C ILE A 257 9.45 -10.76 -20.30
N PRO A 258 9.00 -10.66 -21.58
CA PRO A 258 9.20 -9.45 -22.36
C PRO A 258 8.57 -8.21 -21.71
N ASP A 259 7.41 -8.31 -21.06
CA ASP A 259 6.77 -7.16 -20.42
C ASP A 259 7.57 -6.65 -19.22
N TRP A 260 8.15 -7.55 -18.41
CA TRP A 260 9.09 -7.15 -17.34
C TRP A 260 10.38 -6.57 -17.89
N THR A 261 10.89 -7.11 -19.01
CA THR A 261 12.06 -6.56 -19.69
C THR A 261 11.83 -5.12 -20.13
N GLU A 262 10.68 -4.84 -20.75
CA GLU A 262 10.31 -3.46 -21.14
C GLU A 262 10.24 -2.52 -19.94
N LEU A 263 9.60 -2.95 -18.86
CA LEU A 263 9.53 -2.14 -17.63
C LEU A 263 10.91 -1.82 -17.07
N LEU A 264 11.80 -2.82 -16.95
CA LEU A 264 13.15 -2.64 -16.41
C LEU A 264 14.01 -1.73 -17.30
N GLN A 265 13.95 -1.90 -18.63
CA GLN A 265 14.62 -1.01 -19.57
C GLN A 265 14.12 0.43 -19.46
N HIS A 266 12.81 0.62 -19.31
CA HIS A 266 12.23 1.94 -19.12
C HIS A 266 12.71 2.58 -17.82
N LEU A 267 12.76 1.85 -16.70
CA LEU A 267 13.31 2.32 -15.43
C LEU A 267 14.78 2.76 -15.58
N ASP A 268 15.58 1.95 -16.27
CA ASP A 268 16.99 2.31 -16.50
C ASP A 268 17.17 3.55 -17.36
N GLN A 269 16.30 3.77 -18.33
CA GLN A 269 16.36 4.93 -19.21
C GLN A 269 15.96 6.24 -18.51
N VAL A 270 14.92 6.21 -17.66
CA VAL A 270 14.29 7.45 -17.18
C VAL A 270 14.72 7.87 -15.79
N LEU A 271 15.11 6.93 -14.90
CA LEU A 271 15.47 7.28 -13.53
C LEU A 271 16.84 7.96 -13.44
N SER A 272 16.91 9.00 -12.62
CA SER A 272 18.11 9.78 -12.39
C SER A 272 19.23 8.97 -11.72
N LYS A 273 20.48 9.45 -11.82
CA LYS A 273 21.61 8.85 -11.09
C LYS A 273 21.43 8.91 -9.57
N GLU A 274 20.75 9.94 -9.07
CA GLU A 274 20.44 10.11 -7.65
C GLU A 274 19.54 8.97 -7.17
N THR A 275 18.43 8.76 -7.87
CA THR A 275 17.50 7.65 -7.58
C THR A 275 18.21 6.30 -7.66
N LYS A 276 18.98 6.04 -8.73
CA LYS A 276 19.70 4.78 -8.92
C LYS A 276 20.71 4.47 -7.80
N ARG A 277 21.29 5.49 -7.15
CA ARG A 277 22.24 5.29 -6.05
C ARG A 277 21.59 4.79 -4.75
N GLN A 278 20.33 5.13 -4.52
CA GLN A 278 19.64 4.78 -3.26
C GLN A 278 18.58 3.69 -3.41
N ALA A 279 18.08 3.48 -4.62
CA ALA A 279 16.98 2.57 -4.85
C ALA A 279 17.38 1.11 -4.63
N ALA A 280 16.45 0.36 -4.05
CA ALA A 280 16.49 -1.10 -4.00
C ALA A 280 15.09 -1.62 -4.35
N CYS A 281 14.95 -2.91 -4.65
CA CYS A 281 13.64 -3.46 -4.95
C CYS A 281 13.26 -4.65 -4.06
N GLU A 282 11.96 -4.92 -4.06
CA GLU A 282 11.31 -6.07 -3.45
C GLU A 282 10.54 -6.80 -4.55
N VAL A 283 10.63 -8.13 -4.58
CA VAL A 283 9.92 -8.97 -5.55
C VAL A 283 8.84 -9.75 -4.82
N ILE A 284 7.59 -9.42 -5.07
CA ILE A 284 6.43 -10.04 -4.41
C ILE A 284 5.64 -10.83 -5.44
N MET A 285 5.72 -12.16 -5.35
CA MET A 285 4.93 -13.05 -6.19
C MET A 285 3.44 -12.97 -5.83
N LEU A 286 2.58 -13.18 -6.81
CA LEU A 286 1.13 -13.18 -6.60
C LEU A 286 0.73 -14.12 -5.47
N THR A 287 -0.09 -13.61 -4.57
CA THR A 287 -0.85 -14.39 -3.58
C THR A 287 -2.33 -14.09 -3.76
N HIS A 288 -3.13 -15.12 -3.91
CA HIS A 288 -4.57 -15.03 -4.12
C HIS A 288 -5.33 -15.85 -3.09
N ASN A 289 -6.65 -15.85 -3.09
CA ASN A 289 -7.47 -16.69 -2.22
C ASN A 289 -8.83 -16.99 -2.86
N ALA A 290 -9.44 -18.11 -2.47
CA ALA A 290 -10.70 -18.58 -3.05
C ALA A 290 -11.85 -17.58 -2.90
N GLY A 291 -11.98 -16.92 -1.75
CA GLY A 291 -13.06 -15.95 -1.54
C GLY A 291 -12.96 -14.71 -2.45
N LEU A 292 -11.73 -14.24 -2.74
CA LEU A 292 -11.53 -13.17 -3.71
C LEU A 292 -11.76 -13.65 -5.14
N HIS A 293 -11.34 -14.88 -5.46
CA HIS A 293 -11.62 -15.51 -6.75
C HIS A 293 -13.13 -15.55 -7.04
N GLU A 294 -13.94 -16.06 -6.11
CA GLU A 294 -15.39 -16.10 -6.26
C GLU A 294 -15.99 -14.71 -6.48
N VAL A 295 -15.54 -13.71 -5.72
CA VAL A 295 -15.99 -12.32 -5.89
C VAL A 295 -15.60 -11.79 -7.27
N ASN A 296 -14.37 -12.04 -7.72
CA ASN A 296 -13.87 -11.53 -8.99
C ASN A 296 -14.54 -12.18 -10.19
N LEU A 297 -15.03 -13.41 -10.11
CA LEU A 297 -15.82 -14.03 -11.18
C LEU A 297 -17.05 -13.17 -11.56
N GLY A 298 -17.64 -12.47 -10.59
CA GLY A 298 -18.73 -11.52 -10.84
C GLY A 298 -18.26 -10.07 -11.04
N TRP A 299 -17.12 -9.71 -10.46
CA TRP A 299 -16.65 -8.32 -10.40
C TRP A 299 -15.63 -7.97 -11.48
N HIS A 300 -14.62 -8.83 -11.65
CA HIS A 300 -13.51 -8.67 -12.61
C HIS A 300 -13.17 -10.00 -13.29
N PRO A 301 -14.09 -10.65 -14.01
CA PRO A 301 -13.91 -12.02 -14.49
C PRO A 301 -12.66 -12.20 -15.37
N ARG A 302 -12.33 -11.22 -16.21
CA ARG A 302 -11.13 -11.29 -17.06
C ARG A 302 -9.82 -11.28 -16.29
N ALA A 303 -9.80 -10.75 -15.05
CA ALA A 303 -8.60 -10.75 -14.23
C ALA A 303 -8.30 -12.17 -13.71
N GLU A 304 -9.32 -13.00 -13.50
CA GLU A 304 -9.16 -14.35 -12.97
C GLU A 304 -8.47 -15.29 -13.97
N ASP A 305 -8.51 -15.01 -15.27
CA ASP A 305 -7.76 -15.78 -16.29
C ASP A 305 -6.23 -15.77 -16.01
N VAL A 306 -5.73 -14.75 -15.33
CA VAL A 306 -4.31 -14.60 -15.00
C VAL A 306 -4.01 -14.72 -13.51
N LEU A 307 -4.98 -14.47 -12.63
CA LEU A 307 -4.82 -14.54 -11.19
C LEU A 307 -5.05 -15.95 -10.63
N TRP A 308 -6.03 -16.67 -11.18
CA TRP A 308 -6.39 -18.01 -10.72
C TRP A 308 -5.84 -19.07 -11.70
N ARG A 309 -4.71 -19.65 -11.33
CA ARG A 309 -3.95 -20.59 -12.18
C ARG A 309 -3.65 -21.87 -11.41
N PRO A 310 -4.64 -22.78 -11.25
CA PRO A 310 -4.47 -24.04 -10.52
C PRO A 310 -3.34 -24.91 -11.04
N ASP A 311 -3.01 -24.77 -12.35
CA ASP A 311 -1.90 -25.45 -13.01
C ASP A 311 -0.50 -25.00 -12.53
N LEU A 312 -0.40 -23.82 -11.93
CA LEU A 312 0.85 -23.20 -11.45
C LEU A 312 0.85 -22.94 -9.94
N GLN A 313 -0.29 -23.16 -9.28
CA GLN A 313 -0.52 -22.71 -7.90
C GLN A 313 -0.83 -23.87 -6.95
N GLU A 314 -0.51 -23.68 -5.70
CA GLU A 314 -0.85 -24.57 -4.60
C GLU A 314 -1.55 -23.82 -3.46
N VAL A 315 -2.37 -24.51 -2.69
CA VAL A 315 -3.01 -23.96 -1.50
C VAL A 315 -2.02 -23.98 -0.34
N LYS A 316 -1.89 -22.87 0.35
CA LYS A 316 -1.05 -22.72 1.56
C LYS A 316 -1.76 -22.02 2.68
N THR A 317 -1.63 -22.54 3.89
CA THR A 317 -2.06 -21.86 5.10
C THR A 317 -0.95 -20.91 5.57
N SER A 318 -1.29 -19.64 5.79
CA SER A 318 -0.36 -18.66 6.37
C SER A 318 -0.14 -18.92 7.85
N GLN A 319 0.90 -18.30 8.43
CA GLN A 319 1.18 -18.36 9.88
C GLN A 319 -0.01 -17.90 10.74
N ASN A 320 -0.91 -17.08 10.18
CA ASN A 320 -2.11 -16.58 10.85
C ASN A 320 -3.35 -17.45 10.55
N GLY A 321 -3.18 -18.69 10.07
CA GLY A 321 -4.27 -19.62 9.78
C GLY A 321 -5.08 -19.30 8.51
N GLN A 322 -4.68 -18.32 7.69
CA GLN A 322 -5.40 -17.96 6.48
C GLN A 322 -5.00 -18.83 5.30
N VAL A 323 -5.98 -19.35 4.59
CA VAL A 323 -5.78 -20.12 3.37
C VAL A 323 -5.57 -19.17 2.20
N ASN A 324 -4.44 -19.36 1.51
CA ASN A 324 -4.06 -18.58 0.33
C ASN A 324 -3.69 -19.53 -0.81
N VAL A 325 -3.79 -19.03 -2.03
CA VAL A 325 -3.33 -19.70 -3.25
C VAL A 325 -2.09 -18.96 -3.74
N ARG A 326 -1.00 -19.68 -3.97
CA ARG A 326 0.30 -19.13 -4.37
C ARG A 326 0.93 -20.04 -5.42
N TYR A 327 1.85 -19.50 -6.20
CA TYR A 327 2.66 -20.37 -7.08
C TYR A 327 3.34 -21.47 -6.27
N ASP A 328 3.33 -22.69 -6.80
CA ASP A 328 4.05 -23.81 -6.22
C ASP A 328 5.55 -23.48 -6.07
N ARG A 329 6.23 -24.22 -5.21
CA ARG A 329 7.63 -23.95 -4.85
C ARG A 329 8.56 -23.93 -6.08
N ALA A 330 8.40 -24.86 -7.01
CA ALA A 330 9.28 -24.98 -8.18
C ALA A 330 9.01 -23.85 -9.19
N THR A 331 7.76 -23.56 -9.45
CA THR A 331 7.32 -22.46 -10.32
C THR A 331 7.78 -21.11 -9.76
N LYS A 332 7.58 -20.88 -8.47
CA LYS A 332 8.07 -19.66 -7.80
C LYS A 332 9.57 -19.52 -7.90
N ALA A 333 10.34 -20.59 -7.61
CA ALA A 333 11.80 -20.54 -7.66
C ALA A 333 12.32 -20.19 -9.06
N ARG A 334 11.75 -20.80 -10.12
CA ARG A 334 12.11 -20.48 -11.50
C ARG A 334 11.77 -19.04 -11.86
N ALA A 335 10.59 -18.56 -11.49
CA ALA A 335 10.15 -17.21 -11.79
C ALA A 335 11.03 -16.15 -11.08
N VAL A 336 11.35 -16.36 -9.80
CA VAL A 336 12.26 -15.48 -9.05
C VAL A 336 13.65 -15.47 -9.69
N ALA A 337 14.20 -16.63 -10.04
CA ALA A 337 15.52 -16.71 -10.70
C ALA A 337 15.50 -15.98 -12.07
N THR A 338 14.44 -16.15 -12.86
CA THR A 338 14.28 -15.45 -14.14
C THR A 338 14.21 -13.94 -13.96
N LEU A 339 13.37 -13.46 -13.02
CA LEU A 339 13.23 -12.03 -12.78
C LEU A 339 14.50 -11.41 -12.20
N THR A 340 15.21 -12.13 -11.32
CA THR A 340 16.53 -11.72 -10.81
C THR A 340 17.51 -11.53 -11.97
N ALA A 341 17.61 -12.49 -12.88
CA ALA A 341 18.49 -12.38 -14.05
C ALA A 341 18.12 -11.19 -14.96
N LEU A 342 16.83 -10.87 -15.10
CA LEU A 342 16.38 -9.68 -15.85
C LEU A 342 16.80 -8.39 -15.12
N ILE A 343 16.61 -8.32 -13.80
CA ILE A 343 17.00 -7.17 -12.98
C ILE A 343 18.51 -6.95 -13.08
N ASP A 344 19.31 -8.00 -12.87
CA ASP A 344 20.79 -7.92 -12.98
C ASP A 344 21.26 -7.46 -14.37
N ARG A 345 20.54 -7.86 -15.42
CA ARG A 345 20.88 -7.51 -16.79
C ARG A 345 20.50 -6.09 -17.17
N TYR A 346 19.30 -5.63 -16.82
CA TYR A 346 18.74 -4.37 -17.33
C TYR A 346 18.80 -3.23 -16.31
N THR A 347 18.87 -3.53 -15.02
CA THR A 347 18.96 -2.56 -13.92
C THR A 347 19.99 -3.01 -12.88
N PRO A 348 21.29 -3.18 -13.27
CA PRO A 348 22.34 -3.71 -12.37
C PRO A 348 22.59 -2.85 -11.12
N TRP A 349 22.09 -1.63 -11.11
CA TRP A 349 22.12 -0.71 -9.97
C TRP A 349 21.02 -0.97 -8.93
N LEU A 350 20.08 -1.89 -9.20
CA LEU A 350 18.88 -2.10 -8.40
C LEU A 350 18.97 -3.42 -7.58
N PRO A 351 19.57 -3.40 -6.38
CA PRO A 351 19.69 -4.61 -5.56
C PRO A 351 18.32 -5.11 -5.08
N ILE A 352 18.14 -6.43 -5.08
CA ILE A 352 16.95 -7.08 -4.55
C ILE A 352 17.12 -7.26 -3.04
N ARG A 353 16.27 -6.61 -2.24
CA ARG A 353 16.28 -6.74 -0.78
C ARG A 353 15.70 -8.08 -0.32
N TYR A 354 14.62 -8.53 -0.97
CA TYR A 354 14.05 -9.86 -0.79
C TYR A 354 13.09 -10.22 -1.94
N ALA A 355 12.85 -11.54 -2.09
CA ALA A 355 11.84 -12.08 -2.99
C ALA A 355 10.91 -13.03 -2.21
N PHE A 356 9.60 -12.82 -2.32
CA PHE A 356 8.61 -13.54 -1.52
C PHE A 356 7.48 -14.14 -2.38
#